data_da03f7d8746c16baaa7eb57273afb2d3
#
_entry.id   da03f7d8746c16baaa7eb57273afb2d3
#
_cell.length_a   1.000
_cell.length_b   1.000
_cell.length_c   1.000
_cell.angle_alpha   90.00
_cell.angle_beta   90.00
_cell.angle_gamma   90.00
#
_symmetry.space_group_name_H-M   'P 1'
#
loop_
_entity.id
_entity.type
_entity.pdbx_description
1 polymer ?
#
loop_
_entity_poly.entity_id
_entity_poly.type
_entity_poly.pdbx_seq_one_letter_code
_entity_poly.pdbx_strand_id
1 'polypeptide(L)'
;MSKAVIVGAGIAGLAAAAAVAPYFEQVTILDKDTLPDRPLPRRGVAQDLQVHILLKGGELALETLMPGTRTALLAAGAVEVRQTEDVSIWEHDAWHARRDLGHSQLMMSRPAYEQVLRRQVQALGNVTIKDRTLVDALPSEGSALTVIATGRGDQLLSGLDVPTTTLGIEVTYTSARFARPARYRGERRFIACIPKPPDDRYGLVCPVENDEWLITLCSRFDNKVPTDLDGFRAHAAALPIPDIAERLRDAVPLGPLRSYRIASATWRHFERANNLPPGVVPIGDCISSFNPTFGQGMSVAAGHALALREALVGAGPDDLAGVVAAYLPRAAAVSEQAWATAAMADLEYPLTAGDRPVGFDKMVLGSEAMRRAAEKHPEVHRLRFEIGNLVKPNSAARSGLAARLVAKEMMRRR
;
A
#
# COMPACT_ATOMS: atom_id res chain seq x y z
N MET A 1 2.87 -32.80 -14.19
CA MET A 1 1.91 -31.72 -13.88
C MET A 1 2.65 -30.61 -13.16
N SER A 2 2.74 -29.45 -13.80
CA SER A 2 3.40 -28.26 -13.19
C SER A 2 2.51 -27.70 -12.07
N LYS A 3 3.13 -27.42 -10.90
CA LYS A 3 2.40 -26.96 -9.71
C LYS A 3 2.99 -25.67 -9.17
N ALA A 4 2.12 -24.82 -8.65
CA ALA A 4 2.53 -23.67 -7.84
C ALA A 4 1.82 -23.70 -6.47
N VAL A 5 2.56 -23.39 -5.42
CA VAL A 5 2.06 -23.27 -4.05
C VAL A 5 2.24 -21.84 -3.58
N ILE A 6 1.22 -21.25 -2.99
CA ILE A 6 1.25 -19.89 -2.48
C ILE A 6 0.92 -19.94 -0.99
N VAL A 7 1.79 -19.40 -0.16
CA VAL A 7 1.61 -19.39 1.29
C VAL A 7 1.13 -17.99 1.72
N GLY A 8 -0.15 -17.92 2.10
CA GLY A 8 -0.88 -16.72 2.47
C GLY A 8 -1.91 -16.29 1.43
N ALA A 9 -3.16 -16.09 1.86
CA ALA A 9 -4.30 -15.67 1.03
C ALA A 9 -4.64 -14.17 1.21
N GLY A 10 -3.68 -13.35 1.59
CA GLY A 10 -3.80 -11.88 1.57
C GLY A 10 -3.73 -11.32 0.13
N ILE A 11 -3.80 -9.99 -0.01
CA ILE A 11 -3.74 -9.34 -1.34
C ILE A 11 -2.53 -9.82 -2.16
N ALA A 12 -1.36 -9.94 -1.54
CA ALA A 12 -0.14 -10.41 -2.21
C ALA A 12 -0.29 -11.83 -2.77
N GLY A 13 -0.82 -12.76 -1.96
CA GLY A 13 -1.02 -14.15 -2.39
C GLY A 13 -2.12 -14.31 -3.43
N LEU A 14 -3.21 -13.55 -3.33
CA LEU A 14 -4.28 -13.55 -4.33
C LEU A 14 -3.79 -12.98 -5.67
N ALA A 15 -3.02 -11.89 -5.65
CA ALA A 15 -2.41 -11.33 -6.86
C ALA A 15 -1.37 -12.29 -7.47
N ALA A 16 -0.57 -12.96 -6.63
CA ALA A 16 0.38 -13.98 -7.08
C ALA A 16 -0.34 -15.18 -7.74
N ALA A 17 -1.46 -15.64 -7.15
CA ALA A 17 -2.25 -16.72 -7.75
C ALA A 17 -2.73 -16.36 -9.15
N ALA A 18 -3.24 -15.15 -9.34
CA ALA A 18 -3.64 -14.67 -10.66
C ALA A 18 -2.45 -14.55 -11.63
N ALA A 19 -1.27 -14.20 -11.12
CA ALA A 19 -0.06 -14.10 -11.94
C ALA A 19 0.42 -15.46 -12.45
N VAL A 20 0.37 -16.50 -11.60
CA VAL A 20 0.93 -17.81 -11.92
C VAL A 20 -0.09 -18.78 -12.56
N ALA A 21 -1.39 -18.58 -12.33
CA ALA A 21 -2.43 -19.50 -12.82
C ALA A 21 -2.35 -19.80 -14.33
N PRO A 22 -2.02 -18.87 -15.23
CA PRO A 22 -1.91 -19.19 -16.66
C PRO A 22 -0.77 -20.14 -17.03
N TYR A 23 0.19 -20.39 -16.13
CA TYR A 23 1.43 -21.12 -16.42
C TYR A 23 1.53 -22.47 -15.71
N PHE A 24 0.66 -22.74 -14.75
CA PHE A 24 0.68 -23.97 -13.95
C PHE A 24 -0.65 -24.73 -14.07
N GLU A 25 -0.58 -26.04 -14.17
CA GLU A 25 -1.77 -26.89 -14.24
C GLU A 25 -2.56 -26.87 -12.92
N GLN A 26 -1.88 -26.67 -11.80
CA GLN A 26 -2.49 -26.62 -10.47
C GLN A 26 -1.83 -25.52 -9.62
N VAL A 27 -2.65 -24.63 -9.07
CA VAL A 27 -2.24 -23.61 -8.10
C VAL A 27 -2.96 -23.85 -6.78
N THR A 28 -2.20 -23.93 -5.69
CA THR A 28 -2.78 -24.11 -4.35
C THR A 28 -2.39 -22.93 -3.47
N ILE A 29 -3.37 -22.23 -2.92
CA ILE A 29 -3.15 -21.21 -1.89
C ILE A 29 -3.40 -21.85 -0.53
N LEU A 30 -2.46 -21.68 0.40
CA LEU A 30 -2.55 -22.16 1.79
C LEU A 30 -2.59 -20.95 2.72
N ASP A 31 -3.57 -20.87 3.60
CA ASP A 31 -3.68 -19.81 4.61
C ASP A 31 -4.00 -20.41 5.98
N LYS A 32 -3.31 -19.90 7.01
CA LYS A 32 -3.50 -20.35 8.40
C LYS A 32 -4.81 -19.89 9.02
N ASP A 33 -5.41 -18.81 8.52
CA ASP A 33 -6.66 -18.27 9.01
C ASP A 33 -7.87 -19.04 8.43
N THR A 34 -9.01 -18.91 9.10
CA THR A 34 -10.30 -19.14 8.47
C THR A 34 -10.62 -17.95 7.57
N LEU A 35 -10.90 -18.20 6.30
CA LEU A 35 -11.22 -17.15 5.34
C LEU A 35 -12.72 -16.88 5.35
N PRO A 36 -13.18 -15.68 5.72
CA PRO A 36 -14.60 -15.39 5.84
C PRO A 36 -15.28 -15.24 4.47
N ASP A 37 -16.52 -15.69 4.34
CA ASP A 37 -17.33 -15.55 3.12
C ASP A 37 -17.84 -14.12 2.89
N ARG A 38 -17.83 -13.30 3.94
CA ARG A 38 -18.19 -11.88 3.92
C ARG A 38 -16.96 -11.00 4.15
N PRO A 39 -17.03 -9.67 3.86
CA PRO A 39 -15.92 -8.76 4.07
C PRO A 39 -15.73 -8.47 5.58
N LEU A 40 -15.22 -9.43 6.31
CA LEU A 40 -14.95 -9.35 7.73
C LEU A 40 -13.44 -9.38 8.00
N PRO A 41 -12.99 -8.67 9.05
CA PRO A 41 -11.61 -8.74 9.51
C PRO A 41 -11.21 -10.17 9.87
N ARG A 42 -9.93 -10.52 9.69
CA ARG A 42 -9.39 -11.81 10.05
C ARG A 42 -8.12 -11.71 10.91
N ARG A 43 -7.84 -12.75 11.68
CA ARG A 43 -6.80 -12.75 12.73
C ARG A 43 -5.40 -12.48 12.17
N GLY A 44 -5.06 -13.04 11.03
CA GLY A 44 -3.73 -12.91 10.42
C GLY A 44 -3.47 -11.54 9.77
N VAL A 45 -4.48 -10.66 9.70
CA VAL A 45 -4.36 -9.30 9.15
C VAL A 45 -4.75 -8.27 10.22
N ALA A 46 -3.87 -8.05 11.17
CA ALA A 46 -4.14 -7.21 12.32
C ALA A 46 -4.53 -5.75 11.97
N GLN A 47 -4.14 -5.27 10.78
CA GLN A 47 -4.44 -3.93 10.26
C GLN A 47 -5.73 -3.85 9.42
N ASP A 48 -6.56 -4.90 9.35
CA ASP A 48 -7.76 -4.93 8.49
C ASP A 48 -8.75 -3.78 8.70
N LEU A 49 -8.79 -3.24 9.91
CA LEU A 49 -9.67 -2.11 10.29
C LEU A 49 -9.05 -0.74 10.06
N GLN A 50 -7.85 -0.67 9.49
CA GLN A 50 -7.20 0.60 9.17
C GLN A 50 -7.56 1.06 7.76
N VAL A 51 -7.35 2.36 7.46
CA VAL A 51 -7.50 2.85 6.09
C VAL A 51 -6.45 2.19 5.20
N HIS A 52 -6.92 1.63 4.10
CA HIS A 52 -6.08 1.09 3.04
C HIS A 52 -6.43 1.75 1.72
N ILE A 53 -5.43 2.12 0.96
CA ILE A 53 -5.60 2.73 -0.35
C ILE A 53 -4.95 1.82 -1.39
N LEU A 54 -5.72 1.42 -2.40
CA LEU A 54 -5.17 0.81 -3.59
C LEU A 54 -4.76 1.95 -4.53
N LEU A 55 -3.47 2.24 -4.61
CA LEU A 55 -2.94 3.26 -5.50
C LEU A 55 -3.21 2.88 -6.96
N LYS A 56 -3.25 3.88 -7.85
CA LYS A 56 -3.61 3.67 -9.26
C LYS A 56 -2.70 2.67 -9.97
N GLY A 57 -1.39 2.67 -9.71
CA GLY A 57 -0.46 1.67 -10.25
C GLY A 57 -0.80 0.24 -9.83
N GLY A 58 -1.20 0.04 -8.56
CA GLY A 58 -1.67 -1.26 -8.07
C GLY A 58 -3.01 -1.69 -8.69
N GLU A 59 -3.95 -0.76 -8.87
CA GLU A 59 -5.21 -1.02 -9.58
C GLU A 59 -4.93 -1.50 -11.02
N LEU A 60 -4.05 -0.81 -11.74
CA LEU A 60 -3.67 -1.18 -13.11
C LEU A 60 -2.97 -2.54 -13.17
N ALA A 61 -2.10 -2.84 -12.20
CA ALA A 61 -1.47 -4.15 -12.11
C ALA A 61 -2.49 -5.27 -11.87
N LEU A 62 -3.43 -5.08 -10.94
CA LEU A 62 -4.50 -6.04 -10.68
C LEU A 62 -5.43 -6.20 -11.89
N GLU A 63 -5.79 -5.12 -12.59
CA GLU A 63 -6.59 -5.18 -13.81
C GLU A 63 -5.88 -5.96 -14.92
N THR A 64 -4.55 -5.84 -15.02
CA THR A 64 -3.72 -6.62 -15.95
C THR A 64 -3.68 -8.10 -15.58
N LEU A 65 -3.60 -8.43 -14.28
CA LEU A 65 -3.57 -9.81 -13.78
C LEU A 65 -4.94 -10.49 -13.84
N MET A 66 -5.98 -9.74 -13.50
CA MET A 66 -7.38 -10.17 -13.41
C MET A 66 -8.28 -9.13 -14.10
N PRO A 67 -8.46 -9.22 -15.42
CA PRO A 67 -9.34 -8.30 -16.17
C PRO A 67 -10.74 -8.24 -15.58
N GLY A 68 -11.29 -7.02 -15.43
CA GLY A 68 -12.59 -6.77 -14.81
C GLY A 68 -12.51 -6.51 -13.30
N THR A 69 -11.33 -6.46 -12.69
CA THR A 69 -11.15 -6.15 -11.25
C THR A 69 -11.79 -4.83 -10.87
N ARG A 70 -11.60 -3.76 -11.67
CA ARG A 70 -12.23 -2.47 -11.41
C ARG A 70 -13.76 -2.57 -11.38
N THR A 71 -14.34 -3.26 -12.36
CA THR A 71 -15.79 -3.48 -12.45
C THR A 71 -16.30 -4.28 -11.23
N ALA A 72 -15.57 -5.33 -10.83
CA ALA A 72 -15.92 -6.14 -9.67
C ALA A 72 -15.87 -5.34 -8.35
N LEU A 73 -14.86 -4.47 -8.18
CA LEU A 73 -14.76 -3.59 -7.02
C LEU A 73 -15.93 -2.59 -6.95
N LEU A 74 -16.28 -1.96 -8.07
CA LEU A 74 -17.43 -1.05 -8.16
C LEU A 74 -18.75 -1.78 -7.84
N ALA A 75 -18.95 -2.98 -8.38
CA ALA A 75 -20.12 -3.80 -8.11
C ALA A 75 -20.22 -4.24 -6.65
N ALA A 76 -19.08 -4.36 -5.94
CA ALA A 76 -19.02 -4.65 -4.53
C ALA A 76 -19.16 -3.40 -3.62
N GLY A 77 -19.41 -2.22 -4.21
CA GLY A 77 -19.69 -0.99 -3.48
C GLY A 77 -18.49 -0.08 -3.25
N ALA A 78 -17.36 -0.30 -3.95
CA ALA A 78 -16.24 0.63 -3.88
C ALA A 78 -16.67 2.06 -4.26
N VAL A 79 -16.22 3.03 -3.47
CA VAL A 79 -16.49 4.45 -3.74
C VAL A 79 -15.46 4.98 -4.72
N GLU A 80 -15.93 5.39 -5.89
CA GLU A 80 -15.06 6.04 -6.86
C GLU A 80 -14.80 7.49 -6.46
N VAL A 81 -13.53 7.80 -6.23
CA VAL A 81 -13.02 9.11 -5.83
C VAL A 81 -12.16 9.66 -6.96
N ARG A 82 -12.54 10.80 -7.54
CA ARG A 82 -11.76 11.47 -8.58
C ARG A 82 -10.56 12.14 -7.93
N GLN A 83 -9.39 11.75 -8.38
CA GLN A 83 -8.16 12.29 -7.82
C GLN A 83 -8.09 13.79 -8.04
N THR A 84 -7.69 14.48 -6.97
CA THR A 84 -7.56 15.93 -6.87
C THR A 84 -8.88 16.72 -6.89
N GLU A 85 -9.99 16.17 -7.38
CA GLU A 85 -11.29 16.82 -7.32
C GLU A 85 -12.08 16.44 -6.05
N ASP A 86 -12.24 15.13 -5.80
CA ASP A 86 -12.89 14.61 -4.59
C ASP A 86 -11.90 14.39 -3.44
N VAL A 87 -10.60 14.68 -3.63
CA VAL A 87 -9.54 14.55 -2.65
C VAL A 87 -9.17 15.92 -2.10
N SER A 88 -9.16 16.05 -0.78
CA SER A 88 -8.70 17.24 -0.06
C SER A 88 -7.50 16.84 0.80
N ILE A 89 -6.32 17.27 0.40
CA ILE A 89 -5.07 17.02 1.13
C ILE A 89 -4.54 18.33 1.65
N TRP A 90 -4.41 18.43 2.97
CA TRP A 90 -3.65 19.48 3.64
C TRP A 90 -2.29 18.90 4.01
N GLU A 91 -1.23 19.45 3.44
CA GLU A 91 0.13 18.96 3.60
C GLU A 91 1.09 20.15 3.71
N HIS A 92 2.01 20.10 4.70
CA HIS A 92 3.01 21.15 4.92
C HIS A 92 2.40 22.56 4.96
N ASP A 93 1.37 22.74 5.80
CA ASP A 93 0.69 24.01 6.08
C ASP A 93 -0.12 24.61 4.90
N ALA A 94 -0.44 23.80 3.89
CA ALA A 94 -1.22 24.25 2.75
C ALA A 94 -2.17 23.17 2.20
N TRP A 95 -3.31 23.60 1.66
CA TRP A 95 -4.17 22.74 0.85
C TRP A 95 -3.55 22.52 -0.53
N HIS A 96 -3.59 21.29 -1.01
CA HIS A 96 -3.26 21.00 -2.40
C HIS A 96 -4.29 21.62 -3.35
N ALA A 97 -3.82 22.07 -4.52
CA ALA A 97 -4.71 22.48 -5.59
C ALA A 97 -5.65 21.34 -5.99
N ARG A 98 -6.93 21.65 -6.10
CA ARG A 98 -7.95 20.69 -6.53
C ARG A 98 -8.17 20.85 -8.03
N ARG A 99 -7.85 19.80 -8.80
CA ARG A 99 -7.99 19.77 -10.25
C ARG A 99 -8.39 18.36 -10.67
N ASP A 100 -9.29 18.25 -11.65
CA ASP A 100 -9.50 16.98 -12.31
C ASP A 100 -8.29 16.67 -13.20
N LEU A 101 -7.56 15.62 -12.84
CA LEU A 101 -6.42 15.13 -13.61
C LEU A 101 -6.79 13.95 -14.53
N GLY A 102 -8.07 13.62 -14.66
CA GLY A 102 -8.55 12.47 -15.44
C GLY A 102 -8.27 11.11 -14.81
N HIS A 103 -7.99 11.09 -13.51
CA HIS A 103 -7.76 9.85 -12.75
C HIS A 103 -8.78 9.70 -11.62
N SER A 104 -9.17 8.46 -11.35
CA SER A 104 -9.94 8.10 -10.18
C SER A 104 -9.32 6.91 -9.45
N GLN A 105 -9.55 6.84 -8.15
CA GLN A 105 -9.22 5.69 -7.30
C GLN A 105 -10.51 5.10 -6.71
N LEU A 106 -10.46 3.82 -6.41
CA LEU A 106 -11.56 3.13 -5.74
C LEU A 106 -11.22 3.03 -4.26
N MET A 107 -12.10 3.55 -3.39
CA MET A 107 -11.98 3.48 -1.94
C MET A 107 -12.90 2.41 -1.39
N MET A 108 -12.35 1.53 -0.56
CA MET A 108 -13.05 0.41 0.01
C MET A 108 -12.34 -0.07 1.28
N SER A 109 -13.02 -0.75 2.17
CA SER A 109 -12.36 -1.39 3.29
C SER A 109 -11.46 -2.54 2.85
N ARG A 110 -10.39 -2.79 3.60
CA ARG A 110 -9.42 -3.84 3.28
C ARG A 110 -10.07 -5.24 3.18
N PRO A 111 -10.97 -5.66 4.09
CA PRO A 111 -11.67 -6.93 3.96
C PRO A 111 -12.49 -7.04 2.68
N ALA A 112 -13.11 -5.93 2.23
CA ALA A 112 -13.90 -5.92 1.00
C ALA A 112 -13.01 -6.05 -0.25
N TYR A 113 -11.87 -5.36 -0.32
CA TYR A 113 -10.87 -5.58 -1.37
C TYR A 113 -10.47 -7.06 -1.44
N GLU A 114 -10.09 -7.64 -0.31
CA GLU A 114 -9.62 -9.03 -0.26
C GLU A 114 -10.72 -10.01 -0.71
N GLN A 115 -11.97 -9.78 -0.31
CA GLN A 115 -13.08 -10.64 -0.71
C GLN A 115 -13.31 -10.59 -2.23
N VAL A 116 -13.28 -9.41 -2.85
CA VAL A 116 -13.45 -9.29 -4.31
C VAL A 116 -12.34 -10.03 -5.05
N LEU A 117 -11.09 -9.80 -4.68
CA LEU A 117 -9.96 -10.48 -5.32
C LEU A 117 -10.00 -11.99 -5.09
N ARG A 118 -10.39 -12.45 -3.90
CA ARG A 118 -10.53 -13.89 -3.60
C ARG A 118 -11.58 -14.53 -4.48
N ARG A 119 -12.74 -13.89 -4.69
CA ARG A 119 -13.78 -14.40 -5.59
C ARG A 119 -13.29 -14.52 -7.03
N GLN A 120 -12.55 -13.53 -7.51
CA GLN A 120 -11.95 -13.58 -8.85
C GLN A 120 -10.95 -14.74 -8.98
N VAL A 121 -10.09 -14.92 -7.99
CA VAL A 121 -9.12 -16.03 -7.96
C VAL A 121 -9.79 -17.38 -7.87
N GLN A 122 -10.85 -17.51 -7.08
CA GLN A 122 -11.65 -18.75 -6.99
C GLN A 122 -12.38 -19.12 -8.30
N ALA A 123 -12.64 -18.14 -9.15
CA ALA A 123 -13.22 -18.35 -10.48
C ALA A 123 -12.19 -18.89 -11.50
N LEU A 124 -10.90 -18.91 -11.17
CA LEU A 124 -9.87 -19.55 -11.99
C LEU A 124 -9.95 -21.07 -11.80
N GLY A 125 -10.19 -21.81 -12.89
CA GLY A 125 -10.53 -23.23 -12.84
C GLY A 125 -9.44 -24.17 -12.28
N ASN A 126 -8.18 -23.68 -12.21
CA ASN A 126 -7.01 -24.42 -11.72
C ASN A 126 -6.49 -23.94 -10.35
N VAL A 127 -7.19 -23.04 -9.66
CA VAL A 127 -6.79 -22.53 -8.36
C VAL A 127 -7.65 -23.11 -7.25
N THR A 128 -6.99 -23.64 -6.22
CA THR A 128 -7.64 -24.15 -4.99
C THR A 128 -7.15 -23.36 -3.79
N ILE A 129 -8.06 -22.86 -2.95
CA ILE A 129 -7.71 -22.18 -1.69
C ILE A 129 -8.02 -23.14 -0.53
N LYS A 130 -7.03 -23.38 0.31
CA LYS A 130 -7.13 -24.18 1.54
C LYS A 130 -6.86 -23.25 2.73
N ASP A 131 -7.91 -22.94 3.45
CA ASP A 131 -7.83 -22.19 4.71
C ASP A 131 -7.45 -23.10 5.88
N ARG A 132 -7.19 -22.52 7.07
CA ARG A 132 -6.82 -23.25 8.29
C ARG A 132 -5.63 -24.21 8.10
N THR A 133 -4.74 -23.83 7.19
CA THR A 133 -3.57 -24.63 6.82
C THR A 133 -2.31 -23.83 7.13
N LEU A 134 -1.66 -24.14 8.25
CA LEU A 134 -0.39 -23.55 8.62
C LEU A 134 0.75 -24.22 7.84
N VAL A 135 1.61 -23.39 7.26
CA VAL A 135 2.90 -23.82 6.69
C VAL A 135 3.98 -23.30 7.62
N ASP A 136 4.74 -24.19 8.22
CA ASP A 136 5.78 -23.89 9.23
C ASP A 136 7.22 -24.12 8.72
N ALA A 137 7.36 -24.74 7.55
CA ALA A 137 8.64 -24.94 6.89
C ALA A 137 8.52 -24.74 5.37
N LEU A 138 9.60 -24.30 4.75
CA LEU A 138 9.68 -24.27 3.30
C LEU A 138 9.63 -25.71 2.75
N PRO A 139 8.99 -25.93 1.58
CA PRO A 139 9.02 -27.25 0.95
C PRO A 139 10.45 -27.70 0.70
N SER A 140 10.77 -28.93 1.10
CA SER A 140 12.03 -29.57 0.74
C SER A 140 12.04 -29.86 -0.76
N GLU A 141 13.03 -29.38 -1.47
CA GLU A 141 13.34 -29.57 -2.91
C GLU A 141 12.15 -29.60 -3.85
N GLY A 142 12.00 -28.51 -4.63
CA GLY A 142 10.75 -28.24 -5.27
C GLY A 142 10.62 -28.63 -6.72
N SER A 143 9.67 -29.49 -6.97
CA SER A 143 9.02 -29.61 -8.26
C SER A 143 7.92 -28.54 -8.48
N ALA A 144 7.80 -27.55 -7.60
CA ALA A 144 6.76 -26.53 -7.64
C ALA A 144 7.30 -25.13 -7.36
N LEU A 145 6.80 -24.13 -8.08
CA LEU A 145 7.01 -22.74 -7.70
C LEU A 145 6.35 -22.46 -6.34
N THR A 146 7.10 -21.96 -5.37
CA THR A 146 6.59 -21.64 -4.04
C THR A 146 6.63 -20.12 -3.82
N VAL A 147 5.45 -19.50 -3.69
CA VAL A 147 5.33 -18.05 -3.44
C VAL A 147 5.06 -17.81 -1.95
N ILE A 148 5.92 -17.05 -1.29
CA ILE A 148 5.78 -16.70 0.13
C ILE A 148 5.13 -15.33 0.25
N ALA A 149 3.86 -15.32 0.66
CA ALA A 149 3.00 -14.14 0.81
C ALA A 149 2.49 -13.97 2.26
N THR A 150 3.31 -14.35 3.24
CA THR A 150 2.97 -14.42 4.67
C THR A 150 2.98 -13.06 5.37
N GLY A 151 3.40 -11.99 4.68
CA GLY A 151 3.41 -10.64 5.20
C GLY A 151 4.63 -10.33 6.09
N ARG A 152 4.51 -9.33 6.97
CA ARG A 152 5.64 -8.80 7.78
C ARG A 152 6.23 -9.81 8.76
N GLY A 153 5.40 -10.67 9.34
CA GLY A 153 5.80 -11.63 10.38
C GLY A 153 6.28 -12.96 9.82
N ASP A 154 6.96 -12.94 8.67
CA ASP A 154 7.38 -14.14 7.99
C ASP A 154 8.48 -14.90 8.77
N GLN A 155 8.15 -16.12 9.19
CA GLN A 155 9.08 -17.03 9.83
C GLN A 155 9.75 -17.99 8.83
N LEU A 156 9.13 -18.22 7.67
CA LEU A 156 9.62 -19.17 6.68
C LEU A 156 10.95 -18.73 6.03
N LEU A 157 11.13 -17.40 5.90
CA LEU A 157 12.34 -16.81 5.31
C LEU A 157 13.28 -16.21 6.38
N SER A 158 12.98 -16.37 7.68
CA SER A 158 13.77 -15.77 8.77
C SER A 158 15.17 -16.36 8.93
N GLY A 159 15.38 -17.61 8.47
CA GLY A 159 16.68 -18.28 8.49
C GLY A 159 17.61 -17.94 7.32
N LEU A 160 17.13 -17.09 6.37
CA LEU A 160 17.93 -16.67 5.23
C LEU A 160 18.77 -15.43 5.57
N ASP A 161 20.03 -15.44 5.14
CA ASP A 161 20.89 -14.26 5.21
C ASP A 161 20.55 -13.29 4.06
N VAL A 162 19.66 -12.33 4.36
CA VAL A 162 19.19 -11.34 3.40
C VAL A 162 19.56 -9.94 3.88
N PRO A 163 20.37 -9.18 3.12
CA PRO A 163 20.67 -7.80 3.44
C PRO A 163 19.37 -7.00 3.63
N THR A 164 19.28 -6.21 4.70
CA THR A 164 18.04 -5.56 5.08
C THR A 164 18.27 -4.10 5.42
N THR A 165 17.46 -3.21 4.85
CA THR A 165 17.37 -1.79 5.22
C THR A 165 16.17 -1.59 6.15
N THR A 166 16.38 -0.91 7.27
CA THR A 166 15.32 -0.66 8.26
C THR A 166 15.31 0.81 8.66
N LEU A 167 14.10 1.38 8.77
CA LEU A 167 13.86 2.72 9.34
C LEU A 167 12.97 2.58 10.56
N GLY A 168 13.38 3.16 11.69
CA GLY A 168 12.57 3.24 12.92
C GLY A 168 11.58 4.38 12.81
N ILE A 169 10.34 4.08 12.43
CA ILE A 169 9.30 5.07 12.11
C ILE A 169 8.34 5.36 13.25
N GLU A 170 8.18 4.41 14.17
CA GLU A 170 7.37 4.51 15.40
C GLU A 170 6.00 5.14 15.19
N VAL A 171 5.19 4.59 14.27
CA VAL A 171 3.85 5.07 13.95
C VAL A 171 2.81 4.30 14.75
N THR A 172 1.93 5.03 15.43
CA THR A 172 0.70 4.49 16.04
C THR A 172 -0.50 5.12 15.34
N TYR A 173 -1.49 4.31 14.99
CA TYR A 173 -2.73 4.79 14.44
C TYR A 173 -3.94 4.04 15.01
N THR A 174 -4.99 4.80 15.27
CA THR A 174 -6.28 4.29 15.73
C THR A 174 -7.32 4.56 14.65
N SER A 175 -8.12 3.56 14.35
CA SER A 175 -9.17 3.66 13.34
C SER A 175 -10.48 3.08 13.82
N ALA A 176 -11.57 3.58 13.23
CA ALA A 176 -12.89 2.98 13.35
C ALA A 176 -13.73 3.28 12.10
N ARG A 177 -14.73 2.42 11.88
CA ARG A 177 -15.81 2.68 10.92
C ARG A 177 -16.89 3.51 11.58
N PHE A 178 -17.43 4.47 10.85
CA PHE A 178 -18.48 5.37 11.30
C PHE A 178 -19.64 5.38 10.33
N ALA A 179 -20.88 5.35 10.86
CA ALA A 179 -22.03 5.66 10.07
C ALA A 179 -21.95 7.12 9.62
N ARG A 180 -22.17 7.36 8.34
CA ARG A 180 -22.11 8.70 7.78
C ARG A 180 -23.37 9.49 8.18
N PRO A 181 -23.24 10.68 8.79
CA PRO A 181 -24.39 11.53 9.10
C PRO A 181 -25.17 11.91 7.83
N ALA A 182 -26.49 12.04 7.93
CA ALA A 182 -27.38 12.27 6.78
C ALA A 182 -26.96 13.44 5.88
N ARG A 183 -26.43 14.52 6.48
CA ARG A 183 -25.94 15.71 5.73
C ARG A 183 -24.74 15.44 4.81
N TYR A 184 -24.03 14.31 5.02
CA TYR A 184 -22.90 13.88 4.21
C TYR A 184 -23.21 12.64 3.35
N ARG A 185 -24.49 12.24 3.27
CA ARG A 185 -24.88 11.05 2.47
C ARG A 185 -24.42 11.22 1.02
N GLY A 186 -23.77 10.17 0.47
CA GLY A 186 -23.23 10.18 -0.88
C GLY A 186 -21.96 11.02 -1.06
N GLU A 187 -21.39 11.63 0.00
CA GLU A 187 -20.13 12.37 -0.12
C GLU A 187 -19.01 11.41 -0.50
N ARG A 188 -18.27 11.73 -1.56
CA ARG A 188 -17.10 10.93 -2.04
C ARG A 188 -15.77 11.49 -1.56
N ARG A 189 -15.78 12.54 -0.74
CA ARG A 189 -14.56 13.26 -0.36
C ARG A 189 -13.66 12.42 0.53
N PHE A 190 -12.46 12.16 0.06
CA PHE A 190 -11.31 11.72 0.87
C PHE A 190 -10.63 12.96 1.44
N ILE A 191 -10.32 12.95 2.73
CA ILE A 191 -9.63 14.04 3.42
C ILE A 191 -8.38 13.48 4.06
N ALA A 192 -7.26 14.16 3.87
CA ALA A 192 -6.00 13.88 4.56
C ALA A 192 -5.44 15.17 5.16
N CYS A 193 -5.04 15.09 6.42
CA CYS A 193 -4.27 16.10 7.13
C CYS A 193 -2.90 15.52 7.44
N ILE A 194 -1.86 15.97 6.75
CA ILE A 194 -0.47 15.49 6.87
C ILE A 194 0.39 16.71 7.24
N PRO A 195 0.68 16.90 8.52
CA PRO A 195 1.45 18.05 8.98
C PRO A 195 2.92 17.98 8.54
N LYS A 196 3.57 19.10 8.67
CA LYS A 196 5.01 19.19 8.43
C LYS A 196 5.77 18.72 9.68
N PRO A 197 6.90 17.99 9.55
CA PRO A 197 7.79 17.73 10.67
C PRO A 197 8.23 19.04 11.36
N PRO A 198 8.30 19.09 12.71
CA PRO A 198 8.24 17.97 13.64
C PRO A 198 6.84 17.58 14.10
N ASP A 199 5.77 18.24 13.64
CA ASP A 199 4.40 17.84 13.97
C ASP A 199 4.16 16.40 13.51
N ASP A 200 3.70 15.55 14.45
CA ASP A 200 3.62 14.10 14.26
C ASP A 200 2.19 13.56 14.23
N ARG A 201 1.18 14.43 14.44
CA ARG A 201 -0.24 14.06 14.43
C ARG A 201 -0.85 14.29 13.06
N TYR A 202 -1.47 13.27 12.51
CA TYR A 202 -2.17 13.35 11.23
C TYR A 202 -3.46 12.53 11.24
N GLY A 203 -4.32 12.75 10.25
CA GLY A 203 -5.61 12.08 10.19
C GLY A 203 -6.14 11.96 8.77
N LEU A 204 -7.00 10.95 8.59
CA LEU A 204 -7.62 10.60 7.32
C LEU A 204 -9.11 10.34 7.51
N VAL A 205 -9.94 10.82 6.58
CA VAL A 205 -11.33 10.39 6.39
C VAL A 205 -11.42 9.73 5.02
N CYS A 206 -11.74 8.45 5.00
CA CYS A 206 -11.87 7.67 3.78
C CYS A 206 -13.33 7.22 3.60
N PRO A 207 -14.01 7.61 2.51
CA PRO A 207 -15.31 7.05 2.19
C PRO A 207 -15.13 5.59 1.78
N VAL A 208 -15.98 4.72 2.31
CA VAL A 208 -15.95 3.28 1.99
C VAL A 208 -17.35 2.78 1.63
N GLU A 209 -17.48 1.52 1.29
CA GLU A 209 -18.75 0.88 0.98
C GLU A 209 -19.82 1.10 2.08
N ASN A 210 -21.10 0.88 1.75
CA ASN A 210 -22.27 1.00 2.62
C ASN A 210 -22.56 2.42 3.13
N ASP A 211 -22.08 3.46 2.42
CA ASP A 211 -22.20 4.87 2.83
C ASP A 211 -21.57 5.13 4.20
N GLU A 212 -20.43 4.52 4.47
CA GLU A 212 -19.67 4.65 5.71
C GLU A 212 -18.38 5.43 5.51
N TRP A 213 -17.82 5.87 6.62
CA TRP A 213 -16.45 6.38 6.70
C TRP A 213 -15.56 5.43 7.48
N LEU A 214 -14.36 5.22 7.00
CA LEU A 214 -13.25 4.69 7.76
C LEU A 214 -12.36 5.89 8.14
N ILE A 215 -12.29 6.21 9.43
CA ILE A 215 -11.51 7.35 9.93
C ILE A 215 -10.32 6.82 10.70
N THR A 216 -9.14 7.31 10.35
CA THR A 216 -7.87 6.97 10.99
C THR A 216 -7.21 8.23 11.52
N LEU A 217 -6.82 8.22 12.78
CA LEU A 217 -5.93 9.21 13.38
C LEU A 217 -4.60 8.56 13.72
N CYS A 218 -3.53 9.29 13.54
CA CYS A 218 -2.17 8.79 13.65
C CYS A 218 -1.32 9.73 14.48
N SER A 219 -0.31 9.13 15.12
CA SER A 219 0.79 9.84 15.76
C SER A 219 2.08 9.05 15.58
N ARG A 220 3.21 9.70 15.84
CA ARG A 220 4.53 9.07 15.79
C ARG A 220 5.21 9.12 17.16
N PHE A 221 6.19 8.27 17.33
CA PHE A 221 7.09 8.22 18.49
C PHE A 221 6.32 7.97 19.80
N ASP A 222 6.54 8.79 20.82
CA ASP A 222 5.92 8.62 22.14
C ASP A 222 4.45 9.04 22.22
N ASN A 223 3.95 9.75 21.20
CA ASN A 223 2.56 10.16 21.12
C ASN A 223 1.65 8.97 20.80
N LYS A 224 0.52 8.87 21.48
CA LYS A 224 -0.47 7.81 21.27
C LYS A 224 -1.80 8.42 20.85
N VAL A 225 -2.45 7.76 19.91
CA VAL A 225 -3.84 8.09 19.58
C VAL A 225 -4.77 7.37 20.56
N PRO A 226 -5.70 8.09 21.23
CA PRO A 226 -6.66 7.47 22.13
C PRO A 226 -7.53 6.39 21.45
N THR A 227 -7.97 5.42 22.26
CA THR A 227 -8.87 4.33 21.81
C THR A 227 -10.28 4.47 22.36
N ASP A 228 -10.55 5.49 23.18
CA ASP A 228 -11.89 5.93 23.56
C ASP A 228 -12.37 7.02 22.60
N LEU A 229 -13.70 7.16 22.48
CA LEU A 229 -14.29 8.05 21.47
C LEU A 229 -14.06 9.54 21.76
N ASP A 230 -14.09 9.93 23.02
CA ASP A 230 -13.92 11.34 23.40
C ASP A 230 -12.48 11.79 23.21
N GLY A 231 -11.52 10.96 23.61
CA GLY A 231 -10.12 11.20 23.33
C GLY A 231 -9.79 11.20 21.83
N PHE A 232 -10.43 10.32 21.06
CA PHE A 232 -10.28 10.28 19.61
C PHE A 232 -10.80 11.56 18.95
N ARG A 233 -11.96 12.06 19.38
CA ARG A 233 -12.52 13.35 18.93
C ARG A 233 -11.63 14.53 19.34
N ALA A 234 -11.11 14.53 20.56
CA ALA A 234 -10.18 15.55 21.03
C ALA A 234 -8.88 15.57 20.21
N HIS A 235 -8.35 14.39 19.88
CA HIS A 235 -7.17 14.27 19.01
C HIS A 235 -7.44 14.83 17.60
N ALA A 236 -8.61 14.55 17.02
CA ALA A 236 -9.02 15.11 15.73
C ALA A 236 -9.18 16.65 15.78
N ALA A 237 -9.71 17.18 16.89
CA ALA A 237 -9.87 18.63 17.09
C ALA A 237 -8.53 19.37 17.25
N ALA A 238 -7.46 18.66 17.62
CA ALA A 238 -6.11 19.20 17.75
C ALA A 238 -5.32 19.20 16.42
N LEU A 239 -5.90 18.70 15.33
CA LEU A 239 -5.29 18.78 14.01
C LEU A 239 -5.38 20.21 13.44
N PRO A 240 -4.44 20.61 12.55
CA PRO A 240 -4.42 21.96 11.98
C PRO A 240 -5.68 22.36 11.19
N ILE A 241 -6.47 21.37 10.72
CA ILE A 241 -7.70 21.59 9.96
C ILE A 241 -8.92 21.06 10.71
N PRO A 242 -10.08 21.73 10.68
CA PRO A 242 -11.28 21.32 11.39
C PRO A 242 -12.04 20.18 10.69
N ASP A 243 -11.76 19.90 9.44
CA ASP A 243 -12.56 19.04 8.55
C ASP A 243 -12.82 17.63 9.10
N ILE A 244 -11.82 17.05 9.77
CA ILE A 244 -11.91 15.70 10.36
C ILE A 244 -12.76 15.74 11.63
N ALA A 245 -12.53 16.72 12.50
CA ALA A 245 -13.28 16.90 13.74
C ALA A 245 -14.77 17.21 13.47
N GLU A 246 -15.06 18.02 12.45
CA GLU A 246 -16.44 18.33 12.03
C GLU A 246 -17.20 17.07 11.58
N ARG A 247 -16.54 16.15 10.88
CA ARG A 247 -17.16 14.88 10.47
C ARG A 247 -17.37 13.95 11.63
N LEU A 248 -16.46 13.95 12.61
CA LEU A 248 -16.55 13.12 13.81
C LEU A 248 -17.60 13.62 14.82
N ARG A 249 -18.02 14.90 14.75
CA ARG A 249 -18.92 15.51 15.74
C ARG A 249 -20.19 14.69 15.96
N ASP A 250 -20.85 14.29 14.87
CA ASP A 250 -22.13 13.58 14.91
C ASP A 250 -22.03 12.17 14.30
N ALA A 251 -20.84 11.72 13.92
CA ALA A 251 -20.65 10.39 13.39
C ALA A 251 -20.75 9.34 14.51
N VAL A 252 -21.50 8.27 14.22
CA VAL A 252 -21.71 7.17 15.16
C VAL A 252 -20.74 6.04 14.81
N PRO A 253 -19.90 5.58 15.76
CA PRO A 253 -19.01 4.46 15.51
C PRO A 253 -19.82 3.17 15.31
N LEU A 254 -19.44 2.38 14.32
CA LEU A 254 -20.05 1.08 13.98
C LEU A 254 -19.33 -0.12 14.61
N GLY A 255 -18.38 0.15 15.47
CA GLY A 255 -17.61 -0.82 16.20
C GLY A 255 -16.55 -0.17 17.08
N PRO A 256 -15.71 -0.95 17.75
CA PRO A 256 -14.68 -0.42 18.62
C PRO A 256 -13.58 0.28 17.84
N LEU A 257 -12.99 1.32 18.45
CA LEU A 257 -11.76 1.91 17.96
C LEU A 257 -10.60 0.90 18.13
N ARG A 258 -9.82 0.74 17.08
CA ARG A 258 -8.71 -0.22 17.06
C ARG A 258 -7.39 0.49 16.80
N SER A 259 -6.47 0.33 17.74
CA SER A 259 -5.12 0.84 17.61
C SER A 259 -4.17 -0.21 17.05
N TYR A 260 -3.23 0.24 16.22
CA TYR A 260 -2.16 -0.57 15.68
C TYR A 260 -0.86 0.24 15.66
N ARG A 261 0.27 -0.40 16.02
CA ARG A 261 1.59 0.22 16.04
C ARG A 261 2.52 -0.46 15.05
N ILE A 262 3.27 0.34 14.34
CA ILE A 262 4.36 -0.10 13.46
C ILE A 262 5.63 0.60 13.89
N ALA A 263 6.57 -0.17 14.41
CA ALA A 263 7.84 0.36 14.90
C ALA A 263 8.80 0.68 13.74
N SER A 264 8.77 -0.12 12.67
CA SER A 264 9.73 0.03 11.58
C SER A 264 9.13 -0.22 10.21
N ALA A 265 9.68 0.48 9.21
CA ALA A 265 9.62 0.10 7.80
C ALA A 265 10.86 -0.75 7.49
N THR A 266 10.70 -1.77 6.64
CA THR A 266 11.77 -2.74 6.38
C THR A 266 11.78 -3.11 4.89
N TRP A 267 12.96 -3.15 4.28
CA TRP A 267 13.16 -3.66 2.93
C TRP A 267 14.26 -4.72 2.96
N ARG A 268 13.89 -5.96 2.62
CA ARG A 268 14.78 -7.11 2.50
C ARG A 268 15.23 -7.23 1.05
N HIS A 269 16.51 -7.18 0.83
CA HIS A 269 17.14 -7.17 -0.50
C HIS A 269 17.35 -8.60 -1.02
N PHE A 270 16.28 -9.31 -1.33
CA PHE A 270 16.35 -10.69 -1.84
C PHE A 270 17.09 -10.80 -3.17
N GLU A 271 17.18 -9.73 -3.95
CA GLU A 271 17.99 -9.65 -5.16
C GLU A 271 19.50 -9.76 -4.90
N ARG A 272 19.89 -9.69 -3.61
CA ARG A 272 21.28 -9.84 -3.13
C ARG A 272 21.46 -11.07 -2.25
N ALA A 273 20.43 -11.89 -2.08
CA ALA A 273 20.50 -13.09 -1.27
C ALA A 273 21.21 -14.22 -2.04
N ASN A 274 22.12 -14.92 -1.38
CA ASN A 274 22.91 -16.00 -2.01
C ASN A 274 22.32 -17.40 -1.76
N ASN A 275 21.36 -17.54 -0.83
CA ASN A 275 20.89 -18.83 -0.32
C ASN A 275 19.35 -18.98 -0.36
N LEU A 276 18.69 -18.29 -1.29
CA LEU A 276 17.26 -18.49 -1.51
C LEU A 276 17.05 -19.88 -2.12
N PRO A 277 16.17 -20.72 -1.55
CA PRO A 277 15.92 -22.06 -2.09
C PRO A 277 15.39 -21.99 -3.53
N PRO A 278 15.77 -22.94 -4.41
CA PRO A 278 15.28 -22.98 -5.78
C PRO A 278 13.76 -22.99 -5.87
N GLY A 279 13.19 -22.18 -6.77
CA GLY A 279 11.75 -22.08 -6.96
C GLY A 279 10.97 -21.35 -5.84
N VAL A 280 11.66 -20.78 -4.84
CA VAL A 280 11.03 -19.97 -3.79
C VAL A 280 11.11 -18.50 -4.15
N VAL A 281 9.96 -17.78 -4.12
CA VAL A 281 9.87 -16.34 -4.37
C VAL A 281 9.06 -15.65 -3.26
N PRO A 282 9.64 -14.67 -2.56
CA PRO A 282 8.89 -13.82 -1.64
C PRO A 282 8.06 -12.79 -2.41
N ILE A 283 6.95 -12.29 -1.80
CA ILE A 283 6.10 -11.25 -2.40
C ILE A 283 5.50 -10.33 -1.34
N GLY A 284 5.23 -9.08 -1.69
CA GLY A 284 4.57 -8.11 -0.82
C GLY A 284 5.39 -7.73 0.41
N ASP A 285 4.77 -7.72 1.58
CA ASP A 285 5.42 -7.31 2.83
C ASP A 285 6.53 -8.28 3.29
N CYS A 286 6.65 -9.46 2.70
CA CYS A 286 7.82 -10.34 2.87
C CYS A 286 9.09 -9.71 2.30
N ILE A 287 8.97 -8.91 1.22
CA ILE A 287 10.09 -8.18 0.62
C ILE A 287 10.22 -6.81 1.26
N SER A 288 9.14 -5.99 1.19
CA SER A 288 9.20 -4.61 1.64
C SER A 288 7.92 -4.18 2.33
N SER A 289 8.07 -3.69 3.55
CA SER A 289 6.97 -3.17 4.36
C SER A 289 7.23 -1.71 4.68
N PHE A 290 6.24 -0.87 4.41
CA PHE A 290 6.35 0.59 4.48
C PHE A 290 5.59 1.16 5.66
N ASN A 291 5.80 2.45 5.89
CA ASN A 291 4.89 3.25 6.69
C ASN A 291 3.50 3.25 6.04
N PRO A 292 2.45 2.82 6.75
CA PRO A 292 1.09 2.69 6.19
C PRO A 292 0.50 4.02 5.71
N THR A 293 0.98 5.15 6.22
CA THR A 293 0.54 6.50 5.85
C THR A 293 0.52 6.73 4.34
N PHE A 294 1.45 6.10 3.62
CA PHE A 294 1.58 6.26 2.17
C PHE A 294 0.69 5.33 1.34
N GLY A 295 -0.02 4.37 1.97
CA GLY A 295 -0.96 3.46 1.29
C GLY A 295 -0.35 2.54 0.23
N GLN A 296 0.97 2.30 0.25
CA GLN A 296 1.70 1.67 -0.85
C GLN A 296 1.64 0.14 -0.85
N GLY A 297 1.48 -0.51 0.31
CA GLY A 297 1.69 -1.96 0.49
C GLY A 297 0.90 -2.85 -0.48
N MET A 298 -0.42 -2.61 -0.65
CA MET A 298 -1.24 -3.40 -1.57
C MET A 298 -0.80 -3.23 -3.03
N SER A 299 -0.42 -2.01 -3.40
CA SER A 299 -0.02 -1.67 -4.76
C SER A 299 1.35 -2.24 -5.12
N VAL A 300 2.28 -2.23 -4.17
CA VAL A 300 3.59 -2.89 -4.31
C VAL A 300 3.41 -4.41 -4.44
N ALA A 301 2.54 -5.02 -3.63
CA ALA A 301 2.24 -6.44 -3.74
C ALA A 301 1.66 -6.81 -5.12
N ALA A 302 0.77 -6.00 -5.67
CA ALA A 302 0.25 -6.17 -7.03
C ALA A 302 1.35 -6.00 -8.10
N GLY A 303 2.24 -5.01 -7.92
CA GLY A 303 3.40 -4.81 -8.78
C GLY A 303 4.38 -5.98 -8.75
N HIS A 304 4.64 -6.54 -7.57
CA HIS A 304 5.46 -7.76 -7.43
C HIS A 304 4.82 -8.95 -8.16
N ALA A 305 3.49 -9.12 -8.05
CA ALA A 305 2.79 -10.20 -8.76
C ALA A 305 2.87 -10.02 -10.29
N LEU A 306 2.77 -8.79 -10.80
CA LEU A 306 2.96 -8.50 -12.21
C LEU A 306 4.39 -8.81 -12.66
N ALA A 307 5.41 -8.44 -11.85
CA ALA A 307 6.81 -8.77 -12.10
C ALA A 307 7.06 -10.29 -12.13
N LEU A 308 6.36 -11.06 -11.28
CA LEU A 308 6.42 -12.52 -11.30
C LEU A 308 5.84 -13.10 -12.60
N ARG A 309 4.70 -12.57 -13.05
CA ARG A 309 4.10 -12.95 -14.34
C ARG A 309 5.06 -12.66 -15.51
N GLU A 310 5.69 -11.49 -15.52
CA GLU A 310 6.67 -11.12 -16.55
C GLU A 310 7.90 -12.05 -16.55
N ALA A 311 8.36 -12.46 -15.38
CA ALA A 311 9.45 -13.43 -15.24
C ALA A 311 9.05 -14.81 -15.81
N LEU A 312 7.83 -15.27 -15.55
CA LEU A 312 7.29 -16.52 -16.10
C LEU A 312 7.11 -16.47 -17.63
N VAL A 313 6.72 -15.31 -18.19
CA VAL A 313 6.67 -15.11 -19.65
C VAL A 313 8.08 -15.27 -20.27
N GLY A 314 9.11 -14.77 -19.59
CA GLY A 314 10.48 -14.77 -20.11
C GLY A 314 11.19 -16.13 -20.00
N ALA A 315 11.14 -16.78 -18.83
CA ALA A 315 11.88 -18.01 -18.54
C ALA A 315 11.03 -19.30 -18.76
N GLY A 316 9.72 -19.21 -18.62
CA GLY A 316 8.82 -20.36 -18.65
C GLY A 316 8.71 -21.09 -17.30
N PRO A 317 7.61 -21.83 -17.10
CA PRO A 317 7.32 -22.51 -15.82
C PRO A 317 8.24 -23.71 -15.51
N ASP A 318 8.96 -24.23 -16.49
CA ASP A 318 9.89 -25.34 -16.34
C ASP A 318 11.30 -24.89 -15.90
N ASP A 319 11.64 -23.62 -16.08
CA ASP A 319 12.89 -23.02 -15.61
C ASP A 319 12.66 -22.15 -14.36
N LEU A 320 12.40 -22.79 -13.23
CA LEU A 320 12.17 -22.09 -11.97
C LEU A 320 13.38 -21.25 -11.51
N ALA A 321 14.58 -21.67 -11.81
CA ALA A 321 15.78 -20.90 -11.49
C ALA A 321 15.85 -19.61 -12.32
N GLY A 322 15.57 -19.68 -13.61
CA GLY A 322 15.45 -18.52 -14.48
C GLY A 322 14.30 -17.59 -14.08
N VAL A 323 13.16 -18.13 -13.66
CA VAL A 323 12.03 -17.34 -13.12
C VAL A 323 12.47 -16.55 -11.88
N VAL A 324 13.11 -17.19 -10.90
CA VAL A 324 13.60 -16.53 -9.67
C VAL A 324 14.61 -15.44 -10.01
N ALA A 325 15.61 -15.77 -10.85
CA ALA A 325 16.66 -14.84 -11.28
C ALA A 325 16.08 -13.61 -12.02
N ALA A 326 15.05 -13.81 -12.85
CA ALA A 326 14.38 -12.72 -13.57
C ALA A 326 13.43 -11.91 -12.69
N TYR A 327 12.78 -12.53 -11.70
CA TYR A 327 11.80 -11.90 -10.81
C TYR A 327 12.43 -10.97 -9.78
N LEU A 328 13.45 -11.42 -9.05
CA LEU A 328 13.97 -10.69 -7.89
C LEU A 328 14.44 -9.26 -8.21
N PRO A 329 15.19 -9.00 -9.30
CA PRO A 329 15.55 -7.63 -9.66
C PRO A 329 14.34 -6.76 -10.03
N ARG A 330 13.32 -7.33 -10.66
CA ARG A 330 12.08 -6.61 -10.99
C ARG A 330 11.28 -6.26 -9.72
N ALA A 331 11.16 -7.20 -8.80
CA ALA A 331 10.51 -6.97 -7.52
C ALA A 331 11.25 -5.90 -6.68
N ALA A 332 12.59 -5.93 -6.71
CA ALA A 332 13.40 -4.90 -6.07
C ALA A 332 13.15 -3.52 -6.68
N ALA A 333 13.03 -3.38 -7.99
CA ALA A 333 12.74 -2.11 -8.67
C ALA A 333 11.35 -1.57 -8.28
N VAL A 334 10.33 -2.42 -8.14
CA VAL A 334 9.00 -2.04 -7.63
C VAL A 334 9.10 -1.54 -6.19
N SER A 335 9.82 -2.27 -5.33
CA SER A 335 10.06 -1.87 -3.93
C SER A 335 10.82 -0.55 -3.82
N GLU A 336 11.88 -0.35 -4.62
CA GLU A 336 12.70 0.86 -4.62
C GLU A 336 11.90 2.11 -4.93
N GLN A 337 11.00 2.05 -5.90
CA GLN A 337 10.15 3.19 -6.25
C GLN A 337 9.29 3.64 -5.06
N ALA A 338 8.65 2.71 -4.38
CA ALA A 338 7.81 3.00 -3.22
C ALA A 338 8.66 3.42 -2.01
N TRP A 339 9.78 2.71 -1.77
CA TRP A 339 10.71 2.99 -0.68
C TRP A 339 11.27 4.41 -0.75
N ALA A 340 11.74 4.83 -1.91
CA ALA A 340 12.30 6.17 -2.10
C ALA A 340 11.33 7.29 -1.69
N THR A 341 10.03 7.12 -1.94
CA THR A 341 9.01 8.10 -1.56
C THR A 341 8.73 8.07 -0.06
N ALA A 342 8.52 6.87 0.50
CA ALA A 342 8.19 6.71 1.92
C ALA A 342 9.37 7.08 2.83
N ALA A 343 10.57 6.58 2.51
CA ALA A 343 11.78 6.84 3.29
C ALA A 343 12.14 8.32 3.33
N MET A 344 11.97 9.05 2.21
CA MET A 344 12.19 10.49 2.18
C MET A 344 11.34 11.21 3.22
N ALA A 345 10.03 10.96 3.22
CA ALA A 345 9.12 11.64 4.14
C ALA A 345 9.30 11.17 5.61
N ASP A 346 9.63 9.88 5.83
CA ASP A 346 9.90 9.39 7.18
C ASP A 346 11.19 9.99 7.75
N LEU A 347 12.24 10.11 6.95
CA LEU A 347 13.55 10.66 7.36
C LEU A 347 13.53 12.18 7.58
N GLU A 348 12.50 12.90 7.13
CA GLU A 348 12.30 14.31 7.48
C GLU A 348 12.02 14.49 8.99
N TYR A 349 11.51 13.47 9.68
CA TYR A 349 11.36 13.49 11.13
C TYR A 349 12.70 13.22 11.81
N PRO A 350 13.19 14.12 12.69
CA PRO A 350 14.51 13.97 13.33
C PRO A 350 14.66 12.68 14.16
N LEU A 351 13.56 12.19 14.77
CA LEU A 351 13.54 10.99 15.61
C LEU A 351 13.46 9.68 14.80
N THR A 352 13.25 9.74 13.49
CA THR A 352 13.29 8.53 12.65
C THR A 352 14.71 7.96 12.64
N ALA A 353 14.86 6.73 13.14
CA ALA A 353 16.12 6.01 13.12
C ALA A 353 16.39 5.45 11.72
N GLY A 354 17.60 5.66 11.21
CA GLY A 354 18.06 5.20 9.91
C GLY A 354 18.97 6.21 9.22
N ASP A 355 19.73 5.74 8.25
CA ASP A 355 20.71 6.55 7.54
C ASP A 355 20.02 7.47 6.54
N ARG A 356 20.36 8.74 6.60
CA ARG A 356 19.95 9.73 5.60
C ARG A 356 20.88 9.63 4.39
N PRO A 357 20.34 9.52 3.16
CA PRO A 357 21.15 9.40 1.97
C PRO A 357 21.99 10.65 1.73
N VAL A 358 23.12 10.51 1.04
CA VAL A 358 23.96 11.64 0.66
C VAL A 358 23.14 12.66 -0.13
N GLY A 359 23.18 13.92 0.31
CA GLY A 359 22.42 15.00 -0.32
C GLY A 359 20.94 15.04 0.09
N PHE A 360 20.55 14.41 1.21
CA PHE A 360 19.20 14.39 1.73
C PHE A 360 18.51 15.75 1.76
N ASP A 361 19.19 16.79 2.29
CA ASP A 361 18.63 18.16 2.35
C ASP A 361 18.25 18.70 0.96
N LYS A 362 19.06 18.39 -0.07
CA LYS A 362 18.75 18.79 -1.45
C LYS A 362 17.56 18.02 -2.00
N MET A 363 17.38 16.76 -1.60
CA MET A 363 16.23 15.96 -1.99
C MET A 363 14.94 16.49 -1.36
N VAL A 364 14.98 16.87 -0.08
CA VAL A 364 13.86 17.53 0.63
C VAL A 364 13.49 18.84 -0.05
N LEU A 365 14.48 19.70 -0.36
CA LEU A 365 14.24 20.95 -1.09
C LEU A 365 13.62 20.70 -2.48
N GLY A 366 14.04 19.65 -3.17
CA GLY A 366 13.48 19.23 -4.46
C GLY A 366 12.03 18.78 -4.35
N SER A 367 11.70 17.99 -3.32
CA SER A 367 10.32 17.53 -3.02
C SER A 367 9.42 18.73 -2.72
N GLU A 368 9.83 19.65 -1.88
CA GLU A 368 9.09 20.87 -1.61
C GLU A 368 8.90 21.76 -2.86
N ALA A 369 9.94 21.89 -3.69
CA ALA A 369 9.84 22.65 -4.94
C ALA A 369 8.85 21.99 -5.92
N MET A 370 8.85 20.66 -5.99
CA MET A 370 7.87 19.92 -6.79
C MET A 370 6.44 20.13 -6.29
N ARG A 371 6.21 20.13 -4.97
CA ARG A 371 4.91 20.44 -4.37
C ARG A 371 4.45 21.85 -4.76
N ARG A 372 5.30 22.87 -4.57
CA ARG A 372 4.96 24.26 -4.94
C ARG A 372 4.72 24.44 -6.45
N ALA A 373 5.49 23.74 -7.28
CA ALA A 373 5.29 23.76 -8.73
C ALA A 373 3.96 23.11 -9.11
N ALA A 374 3.56 22.02 -8.43
CA ALA A 374 2.28 21.33 -8.63
C ALA A 374 1.08 22.24 -8.34
N GLU A 375 1.19 23.15 -7.35
CA GLU A 375 0.13 24.12 -7.06
C GLU A 375 -0.13 25.06 -8.25
N LYS A 376 0.90 25.40 -9.00
CA LYS A 376 0.86 26.38 -10.10
C LYS A 376 0.66 25.76 -11.48
N HIS A 377 1.15 24.54 -11.67
CA HIS A 377 1.28 23.89 -12.98
C HIS A 377 0.56 22.53 -13.01
N PRO A 378 -0.55 22.41 -13.77
CA PRO A 378 -1.31 21.15 -13.85
C PRO A 378 -0.51 19.93 -14.30
N GLU A 379 0.48 20.14 -15.20
CA GLU A 379 1.37 19.08 -15.68
C GLU A 379 2.30 18.54 -14.60
N VAL A 380 2.79 19.41 -13.69
CA VAL A 380 3.60 18.98 -12.55
C VAL A 380 2.72 18.30 -11.51
N HIS A 381 1.49 18.78 -11.30
CA HIS A 381 0.53 18.15 -10.41
C HIS A 381 0.19 16.73 -10.88
N ARG A 382 -0.10 16.56 -12.17
CA ARG A 382 -0.34 15.24 -12.76
C ARG A 382 0.87 14.32 -12.58
N LEU A 383 2.08 14.80 -12.87
CA LEU A 383 3.28 13.99 -12.73
C LEU A 383 3.54 13.60 -11.26
N ARG A 384 3.37 14.52 -10.30
CA ARG A 384 3.47 14.22 -8.87
C ARG A 384 2.46 13.16 -8.45
N PHE A 385 1.22 13.26 -8.92
CA PHE A 385 0.19 12.26 -8.69
C PHE A 385 0.60 10.89 -9.28
N GLU A 386 1.02 10.83 -10.54
CA GLU A 386 1.39 9.59 -11.22
C GLU A 386 2.58 8.88 -10.55
N ILE A 387 3.57 9.65 -10.06
CA ILE A 387 4.70 9.11 -9.30
C ILE A 387 4.23 8.58 -7.93
N GLY A 388 3.50 9.39 -7.17
CA GLY A 388 2.99 9.00 -5.85
C GLY A 388 2.03 7.81 -5.89
N ASN A 389 1.36 7.61 -7.01
CA ASN A 389 0.46 6.49 -7.26
C ASN A 389 1.12 5.30 -7.98
N LEU A 390 2.44 5.28 -8.09
CA LEU A 390 3.22 4.20 -8.71
C LEU A 390 2.85 3.93 -10.18
N VAL A 391 2.35 4.94 -10.89
CA VAL A 391 2.03 4.88 -12.34
C VAL A 391 3.26 5.22 -13.17
N LYS A 392 4.08 6.15 -12.68
CA LYS A 392 5.36 6.53 -13.32
C LYS A 392 6.54 6.38 -12.36
N PRO A 393 7.73 6.07 -12.87
CA PRO A 393 8.92 5.98 -12.03
C PRO A 393 9.34 7.35 -11.51
N ASN A 394 10.02 7.38 -10.35
CA ASN A 394 10.55 8.59 -9.74
C ASN A 394 11.50 9.36 -10.69
N SER A 395 12.19 8.67 -11.58
CA SER A 395 13.05 9.26 -12.61
C SER A 395 12.32 10.20 -13.59
N ALA A 396 11.01 10.03 -13.77
CA ALA A 396 10.20 10.89 -14.62
C ALA A 396 10.21 12.36 -14.17
N ALA A 397 10.47 12.64 -12.89
CA ALA A 397 10.63 14.00 -12.36
C ALA A 397 11.94 14.70 -12.78
N ARG A 398 12.90 13.95 -13.32
CA ARG A 398 14.25 14.45 -13.63
C ARG A 398 14.41 15.00 -15.05
N SER A 399 13.37 14.96 -15.87
CA SER A 399 13.42 15.35 -17.28
C SER A 399 12.19 16.15 -17.72
N GLY A 400 12.26 16.75 -18.89
CA GLY A 400 11.16 17.44 -19.53
C GLY A 400 10.75 18.77 -18.90
N LEU A 401 9.50 19.17 -19.13
CA LEU A 401 8.93 20.44 -18.68
C LEU A 401 8.84 20.50 -17.16
N ALA A 402 8.40 19.41 -16.51
CA ALA A 402 8.24 19.36 -15.06
C ALA A 402 9.57 19.61 -14.34
N ALA A 403 10.67 18.97 -14.78
CA ALA A 403 12.00 19.20 -14.20
C ALA A 403 12.43 20.67 -14.27
N ARG A 404 12.16 21.34 -15.41
CA ARG A 404 12.48 22.79 -15.57
C ARG A 404 11.66 23.66 -14.63
N LEU A 405 10.37 23.37 -14.47
CA LEU A 405 9.48 24.10 -13.57
C LEU A 405 9.86 23.92 -12.11
N VAL A 406 10.20 22.69 -11.70
CA VAL A 406 10.70 22.39 -10.35
C VAL A 406 12.03 23.13 -10.08
N ALA A 407 12.96 23.08 -11.03
CA ALA A 407 14.24 23.82 -10.90
C ALA A 407 14.03 25.33 -10.73
N LYS A 408 13.07 25.93 -11.46
CA LYS A 408 12.70 27.34 -11.30
C LYS A 408 12.15 27.64 -9.91
N GLU A 409 11.33 26.76 -9.34
CA GLU A 409 10.82 26.93 -7.95
C GLU A 409 11.92 26.74 -6.90
N MET A 410 12.94 25.91 -7.15
CA MET A 410 14.12 25.79 -6.27
C MET A 410 14.94 27.09 -6.23
N MET A 411 15.12 27.75 -7.39
CA MET A 411 15.89 29.00 -7.48
C MET A 411 15.20 30.21 -6.82
N ARG A 412 13.88 30.21 -6.73
CA ARG A 412 13.11 31.31 -6.09
C ARG A 412 13.27 31.41 -4.57
N ARG A 413 13.92 30.44 -3.92
CA ARG A 413 14.22 30.44 -2.48
C ARG A 413 15.64 30.92 -2.14
N ARG A 414 16.44 31.26 -3.12
CA ARG A 414 17.74 31.93 -2.95
C ARG A 414 17.56 33.42 -3.08
#